data_c36407c6e22da72903c8a74a7e4c57c6
#
_entry.id   c36407c6e22da72903c8a74a7e4c57c6
#
_cell.length_a   1.000
_cell.length_b   1.000
_cell.length_c   1.000
_cell.angle_alpha   90.00
_cell.angle_beta   90.00
_cell.angle_gamma   90.00
#
_symmetry.space_group_name_H-M   'P 1'
#
loop_
_entity.id
_entity.type
_entity.pdbx_description
1 polymer ?
#
loop_
_entity_poly.entity_id
_entity_poly.type
_entity_poly.pdbx_seq_one_letter_code
_entity_poly.pdbx_strand_id
1 'polypeptide(L)'
;MCTMIVEKVNVMGSAKGAGGWFALGEANVSYDHPFDAPLEHALNIDFVNESQGPSARVAVELSEAAARDLVKTILTVLDRAQAGGHLD
;
A
#
# COMPACT_ATOMS: atom_id res chain seq x y z
N MET A 1 18.07 7.91 -11.21
CA MET A 1 17.05 8.81 -11.79
C MET A 1 15.68 8.45 -11.26
N CYS A 2 14.92 9.45 -10.83
CA CYS A 2 13.53 9.26 -10.42
C CYS A 2 12.66 8.88 -11.61
N THR A 3 11.72 7.98 -11.42
CA THR A 3 10.77 7.63 -12.48
C THR A 3 9.65 8.65 -12.61
N MET A 4 9.39 9.44 -11.56
CA MET A 4 8.30 10.42 -11.51
C MET A 4 6.92 9.79 -11.66
N ILE A 5 6.79 8.50 -11.42
CA ILE A 5 5.51 7.79 -11.49
C ILE A 5 4.93 7.71 -10.09
N VAL A 6 3.89 8.49 -9.83
CA VAL A 6 3.22 8.54 -8.53
C VAL A 6 1.72 8.63 -8.75
N GLU A 7 0.98 7.77 -8.06
CA GLU A 7 -0.49 7.79 -8.06
C GLU A 7 -0.99 7.78 -6.62
N LYS A 8 -2.09 8.47 -6.38
CA LYS A 8 -2.70 8.58 -5.07
C LYS A 8 -4.12 8.05 -5.13
N VAL A 9 -4.52 7.32 -4.09
CA VAL A 9 -5.87 6.81 -3.97
C VAL A 9 -6.36 7.00 -2.54
N ASN A 10 -7.64 7.39 -2.39
CA ASN A 10 -8.27 7.41 -1.08
C ASN A 10 -8.57 5.98 -0.65
N VAL A 11 -8.22 5.66 0.58
CA VAL A 11 -8.38 4.31 1.11
C VAL A 11 -9.13 4.38 2.43
N MET A 12 -10.26 3.68 2.51
CA MET A 12 -10.98 3.53 3.78
C MET A 12 -10.56 2.21 4.41
N GLY A 13 -10.09 2.28 5.64
CA GLY A 13 -9.64 1.12 6.37
C GLY A 13 -8.80 1.53 7.57
N SER A 14 -8.02 0.60 8.08
CA SER A 14 -7.12 0.89 9.18
C SER A 14 -5.80 0.17 8.99
N ALA A 15 -4.75 0.73 9.57
CA ALA A 15 -3.41 0.15 9.51
C ALA A 15 -2.76 0.26 10.89
N LYS A 16 -1.78 -0.60 11.13
CA LYS A 16 -1.01 -0.57 12.37
C LYS A 16 0.37 0.00 12.08
N GLY A 17 0.63 1.16 12.64
CA GLY A 17 1.94 1.81 12.56
C GLY A 17 2.68 1.73 13.87
N ALA A 18 3.75 2.53 13.99
CA ALA A 18 4.59 2.57 15.18
C ALA A 18 3.82 2.99 16.44
N GLY A 19 2.83 3.86 16.29
CA GLY A 19 2.01 4.34 17.40
C GLY A 19 0.75 3.52 17.66
N GLY A 20 0.56 2.39 16.96
CA GLY A 20 -0.63 1.55 17.06
C GLY A 20 -1.52 1.64 15.84
N TRP A 21 -2.78 1.25 15.99
CA TRP A 21 -3.75 1.29 14.90
C TRP A 21 -4.20 2.72 14.61
N PHE A 22 -4.37 3.04 13.34
CA PHE A 22 -4.91 4.32 12.92
C PHE A 22 -5.82 4.14 11.69
N ALA A 23 -6.79 5.05 11.55
CA ALA A 23 -7.65 5.05 10.38
C ALA A 23 -6.84 5.52 9.17
N LEU A 24 -6.99 4.83 8.04
CA LEU A 24 -6.34 5.23 6.81
C LEU A 24 -7.07 6.41 6.17
N GLY A 25 -6.32 7.22 5.44
CA GLY A 25 -6.87 8.30 4.63
C GLY A 25 -6.57 8.07 3.16
N GLU A 26 -5.30 7.78 2.85
CA GLU A 26 -4.88 7.60 1.47
C GLU A 26 -3.67 6.69 1.36
N ALA A 27 -3.44 6.20 0.15
CA ALA A 27 -2.23 5.48 -0.20
C ALA A 27 -1.57 6.21 -1.38
N ASN A 28 -0.27 6.46 -1.26
CA ASN A 28 0.55 6.99 -2.33
C ASN A 28 1.37 5.85 -2.90
N VAL A 29 1.21 5.59 -4.19
CA VAL A 29 1.88 4.49 -4.88
C VAL A 29 2.84 5.07 -5.90
N SER A 30 4.10 4.67 -5.82
CA SER A 30 5.13 5.16 -6.74
C SER A 30 6.06 4.04 -7.17
N TYR A 31 6.75 4.27 -8.28
CA TYR A 31 7.82 3.38 -8.72
C TYR A 31 9.09 4.21 -8.81
N ASP A 32 10.01 4.00 -7.88
CA ASP A 32 11.21 4.81 -7.72
C ASP A 32 12.22 4.09 -6.84
N HIS A 33 13.33 4.77 -6.53
CA HIS A 33 14.36 4.21 -5.65
C HIS A 33 13.79 3.94 -4.26
N PRO A 34 14.00 2.73 -3.72
CA PRO A 34 13.59 2.43 -2.34
C PRO A 34 14.54 3.04 -1.32
N PHE A 35 14.09 3.14 -0.07
CA PHE A 35 14.94 3.57 1.04
C PHE A 35 15.73 2.42 1.63
N ASP A 36 15.15 1.24 1.71
CA ASP A 36 15.73 0.11 2.45
C ASP A 36 15.91 -1.14 1.60
N ALA A 37 14.93 -1.50 0.77
CA ALA A 37 14.98 -2.73 -0.01
C ALA A 37 16.21 -2.75 -0.94
N PRO A 38 16.88 -3.92 -1.12
CA PRO A 38 18.06 -4.02 -1.96
C PRO A 38 17.72 -4.09 -3.45
N LEU A 39 17.02 -3.08 -3.92
CA LEU A 39 16.52 -2.97 -5.30
C LEU A 39 16.93 -1.62 -5.85
N GLU A 40 17.17 -1.54 -7.15
CA GLU A 40 17.42 -0.26 -7.79
C GLU A 40 16.14 0.57 -7.90
N HIS A 41 15.05 -0.09 -8.25
CA HIS A 41 13.72 0.52 -8.26
C HIS A 41 12.73 -0.42 -7.57
N ALA A 42 11.76 0.16 -6.88
CA ALA A 42 10.76 -0.59 -6.15
C ALA A 42 9.38 0.04 -6.35
N LEU A 43 8.37 -0.78 -6.18
CA LEU A 43 6.99 -0.32 -6.03
C LEU A 43 6.84 0.08 -4.57
N ASN A 44 6.70 1.38 -4.33
CA ASN A 44 6.62 1.95 -2.99
C ASN A 44 5.19 2.33 -2.68
N ILE A 45 4.70 1.92 -1.52
CA ILE A 45 3.37 2.31 -1.06
C ILE A 45 3.49 2.98 0.29
N ASP A 46 2.96 4.19 0.41
CA ASP A 46 2.82 4.88 1.68
C ASP A 46 1.35 4.95 2.04
N PHE A 47 0.97 4.25 3.10
CA PHE A 47 -0.37 4.35 3.67
C PHE A 47 -0.33 5.40 4.76
N VAL A 48 -1.12 6.46 4.61
CA VAL A 48 -1.01 7.61 5.52
C VAL A 48 -2.39 8.15 5.93
N ASN A 49 -2.40 8.85 7.06
CA ASN A 49 -3.50 9.74 7.44
C ASN A 49 -2.88 11.00 8.03
N GLU A 50 -2.73 12.01 7.20
CA GLU A 50 -2.07 13.25 7.60
C GLU A 50 -2.78 13.97 8.75
N SER A 51 -4.10 13.81 8.87
CA SER A 51 -4.86 14.42 9.95
C SER A 51 -4.52 13.84 11.32
N GLN A 52 -3.88 12.67 11.38
CA GLN A 52 -3.52 12.00 12.62
C GLN A 52 -2.02 12.09 12.93
N GLY A 53 -1.30 12.91 12.18
CA GLY A 53 0.11 13.19 12.45
C GLY A 53 1.09 12.28 11.71
N PRO A 54 2.40 12.56 11.83
CA PRO A 54 3.43 11.84 11.05
C PRO A 54 3.60 10.36 11.42
N SER A 55 3.17 9.96 12.63
CA SER A 55 3.25 8.54 13.02
C SER A 55 2.15 7.68 12.39
N ALA A 56 1.10 8.31 11.81
CA ALA A 56 0.03 7.60 11.10
C ALA A 56 0.48 7.28 9.68
N ARG A 57 1.47 6.39 9.57
CA ARG A 57 2.09 6.04 8.31
C ARG A 57 2.63 4.62 8.33
N VAL A 58 2.39 3.89 7.24
CA VAL A 58 3.03 2.59 7.00
C VAL A 58 3.62 2.60 5.59
N ALA A 59 4.92 2.37 5.49
CA ALA A 59 5.62 2.36 4.21
C ALA A 59 5.95 0.92 3.82
N VAL A 60 5.76 0.59 2.55
CA VAL A 60 6.04 -0.73 1.99
C VAL A 60 6.86 -0.56 0.70
N GLU A 61 7.86 -1.41 0.53
CA GLU A 61 8.70 -1.43 -0.67
C GLU A 61 8.70 -2.84 -1.24
N LEU A 62 8.30 -2.98 -2.49
CA LEU A 62 8.14 -4.28 -3.14
C LEU A 62 8.87 -4.31 -4.47
N SER A 63 9.36 -5.49 -4.85
CA SER A 63 9.80 -5.69 -6.23
C SER A 63 8.59 -5.66 -7.16
N GLU A 64 8.83 -5.45 -8.44
CA GLU A 64 7.77 -5.48 -9.44
C GLU A 64 6.99 -6.79 -9.37
N ALA A 65 7.69 -7.91 -9.34
CA ALA A 65 7.05 -9.22 -9.31
C ALA A 65 6.20 -9.41 -8.06
N ALA A 66 6.72 -9.01 -6.89
CA ALA A 66 5.98 -9.10 -5.63
C ALA A 66 4.73 -8.23 -5.65
N ALA A 67 4.83 -7.02 -6.21
CA ALA A 67 3.69 -6.13 -6.33
C ALA A 67 2.59 -6.71 -7.21
N ARG A 68 2.97 -7.29 -8.36
CA ARG A 68 2.00 -7.92 -9.26
C ARG A 68 1.35 -9.13 -8.63
N ASP A 69 2.13 -9.94 -7.90
CA ASP A 69 1.60 -11.09 -7.17
C ASP A 69 0.63 -10.67 -6.07
N LEU A 70 0.94 -9.58 -5.37
CA LEU A 70 0.07 -9.06 -4.32
C LEU A 70 -1.28 -8.59 -4.91
N VAL A 71 -1.26 -7.88 -6.03
CA VAL A 71 -2.50 -7.45 -6.70
C VAL A 71 -3.35 -8.66 -7.07
N LYS A 72 -2.76 -9.68 -7.67
CA LYS A 72 -3.48 -10.91 -8.03
C LYS A 72 -4.06 -11.61 -6.82
N THR A 73 -3.30 -11.68 -5.73
CA THR A 73 -3.74 -12.33 -4.49
C THR A 73 -4.92 -11.59 -3.88
N ILE A 74 -4.87 -10.26 -3.85
CA ILE A 74 -5.97 -9.45 -3.34
C ILE A 74 -7.23 -9.72 -4.16
N LEU A 75 -7.14 -9.69 -5.48
CA LEU A 75 -8.28 -9.95 -6.36
C LEU A 75 -8.84 -11.35 -6.16
N THR A 76 -7.97 -12.35 -6.01
CA THR A 76 -8.38 -13.73 -5.76
C THR A 76 -9.21 -13.84 -4.47
N VAL A 77 -8.73 -13.23 -3.39
CA VAL A 77 -9.42 -13.26 -2.10
C VAL A 77 -10.78 -12.57 -2.20
N LEU A 78 -10.83 -11.40 -2.84
CA LEU A 78 -12.09 -10.68 -3.03
C LEU A 78 -13.09 -11.46 -3.88
N ASP A 79 -12.63 -12.09 -4.95
CA ASP A 79 -13.50 -12.91 -5.82
C ASP A 79 -14.06 -14.10 -5.06
N ARG A 80 -13.25 -14.75 -4.23
CA ARG A 80 -13.70 -15.87 -3.40
C ARG A 80 -14.69 -15.40 -2.33
N ALA A 81 -14.44 -14.24 -1.73
CA ALA A 81 -15.36 -13.67 -0.76
C ALA A 81 -16.70 -13.33 -1.40
N GLN A 82 -16.67 -12.79 -2.62
CA GLN A 82 -17.89 -12.48 -3.37
C GLN A 82 -18.67 -13.76 -3.69
N ALA A 83 -18.01 -14.80 -4.17
CA ALA A 83 -18.63 -16.07 -4.51
C ALA A 83 -19.28 -16.73 -3.29
N GLY A 84 -18.71 -16.54 -2.10
CA GLY A 84 -19.27 -17.04 -0.85
C GLY A 84 -20.29 -16.13 -0.18
N GLY A 85 -20.58 -14.98 -0.79
CA GLY A 85 -21.56 -14.04 -0.22
C GLY A 85 -21.06 -13.28 1.01
N HIS A 86 -19.75 -13.10 1.15
CA HIS A 86 -19.15 -12.50 2.34
C HIS A 86 -18.81 -11.01 2.19
N LEU A 87 -18.98 -10.42 1.01
CA LEU A 87 -18.63 -9.01 0.83
C LEU A 87 -19.59 -8.08 1.57
N ASP A 88 -19.03 -7.07 2.19
CA ASP A 88 -19.78 -6.02 2.89
C ASP A 88 -20.47 -5.06 1.93
#